data_999ea18863db7c9a791b0a68b327eb20
#
_entry.id   999ea18863db7c9a791b0a68b327eb20
#
_cell.length_a   1.000
_cell.length_b   1.000
_cell.length_c   1.000
_cell.angle_alpha   90.00
_cell.angle_beta   90.00
_cell.angle_gamma   90.00
#
_symmetry.space_group_name_H-M   'P 1'
#
loop_
_entity.id
_entity.type
_entity.pdbx_description
1 polymer ?
#
loop_
_entity_poly.entity_id
_entity_poly.type
_entity_poly.pdbx_seq_one_letter_code
_entity_poly.pdbx_strand_id
1 'polypeptide(L)'
;MTEAGFSPKVHRLRRPKRHHALLVAPSGEWLAAVDGQTLATQAHVDDAALWRAEAGGFRHVVCGVSLSSRAGRGAGSVRLNLGDAEIGAEGGPGPAADFVVGHGPEKRPSESLAAFRDTGWVALTCILAPEVVEGLQRLGGVDGHEGAGEIPRERQLATDPALARATVEPVSLWLCRQYMRLADIKLGHPPGVTALTPDDGERPVQGWHGDFPYMWGSDRSAGAYRVPPGADEGVLGIQRNICVSDFRLENGATVFCLASHGANAVPPAAWGRANQTWKAGHRAENGLPYGGEETDVIEAPAGTIILYDARIWHRAGVNRTNRRRGAVIQAITPGFIIPFYDTTAPFRSWLESDVPAQLDERERRELEELMLHRITGPQGVFAIAPDEALTERIRARGKAASASY
;
A
#
# COMPACT_ATOMS: atom_id res chain seq x y z
N MET A 1 -32.70 -2.42 1.78
CA MET A 1 -33.17 -3.21 0.61
C MET A 1 -31.95 -3.87 -0.01
N THR A 2 -31.93 -5.18 -0.13
CA THR A 2 -30.91 -5.90 -0.89
C THR A 2 -31.10 -5.55 -2.35
N GLU A 3 -30.00 -5.26 -3.09
CA GLU A 3 -30.05 -5.14 -4.54
C GLU A 3 -30.65 -6.45 -5.08
N ALA A 4 -31.77 -6.39 -5.79
CA ALA A 4 -32.35 -7.58 -6.36
C ALA A 4 -31.34 -8.23 -7.33
N GLY A 5 -30.87 -9.43 -7.02
CA GLY A 5 -29.87 -10.16 -7.81
C GLY A 5 -28.40 -9.96 -7.41
N PHE A 6 -28.08 -9.14 -6.40
CA PHE A 6 -26.70 -8.99 -5.91
C PHE A 6 -26.34 -10.13 -4.94
N SER A 7 -25.53 -11.05 -5.39
CA SER A 7 -25.05 -12.19 -4.61
C SER A 7 -23.55 -12.41 -4.88
N PRO A 8 -22.67 -11.54 -4.36
CA PRO A 8 -21.25 -11.66 -4.61
C PRO A 8 -20.66 -12.86 -3.87
N LYS A 9 -19.60 -13.42 -4.43
CA LYS A 9 -18.72 -14.33 -3.68
C LYS A 9 -17.96 -13.54 -2.63
N VAL A 10 -18.11 -13.90 -1.37
CA VAL A 10 -17.46 -13.18 -0.26
C VAL A 10 -16.20 -13.92 0.20
N HIS A 11 -15.05 -13.28 0.04
CA HIS A 11 -13.77 -13.75 0.56
C HIS A 11 -13.55 -13.15 1.96
N ARG A 12 -13.69 -13.97 2.99
CA ARG A 12 -13.58 -13.53 4.39
C ARG A 12 -12.17 -13.75 4.93
N LEU A 13 -11.42 -12.67 5.09
CA LEU A 13 -10.13 -12.70 5.74
C LEU A 13 -10.31 -12.59 7.26
N ARG A 14 -9.52 -13.35 8.00
CA ARG A 14 -9.57 -13.38 9.46
C ARG A 14 -8.28 -12.83 10.03
N ARG A 15 -8.33 -12.22 11.21
CA ARG A 15 -7.13 -11.80 11.94
C ARG A 15 -6.20 -13.00 12.12
N PRO A 16 -4.93 -12.89 11.70
CA PRO A 16 -3.96 -13.96 11.88
C PRO A 16 -3.74 -14.27 13.35
N LYS A 17 -3.51 -15.53 13.66
CA LYS A 17 -3.13 -15.93 15.02
C LYS A 17 -1.69 -15.59 15.36
N ARG A 18 -0.82 -15.49 14.36
CA ARG A 18 0.61 -15.17 14.48
C ARG A 18 1.07 -14.41 13.27
N HIS A 19 2.00 -13.50 13.48
CA HIS A 19 2.76 -12.81 12.46
C HIS A 19 4.24 -13.22 12.58
N HIS A 20 4.96 -13.16 11.49
CA HIS A 20 6.41 -13.19 11.55
C HIS A 20 6.92 -11.92 12.23
N ALA A 21 8.08 -12.00 12.86
CA ALA A 21 8.78 -10.84 13.39
C ALA A 21 9.71 -10.28 12.31
N LEU A 22 9.84 -8.97 12.30
CA LEU A 22 10.90 -8.25 11.60
C LEU A 22 11.87 -7.70 12.64
N LEU A 23 13.16 -7.84 12.41
CA LEU A 23 14.19 -7.33 13.31
C LEU A 23 14.78 -6.08 12.68
N VAL A 24 14.39 -4.92 13.19
CA VAL A 24 14.69 -3.60 12.63
C VAL A 24 15.95 -3.04 13.29
N ALA A 25 16.99 -2.80 12.51
CA ALA A 25 18.22 -2.16 12.94
C ALA A 25 18.01 -0.65 13.21
N PRO A 26 18.91 0.02 13.94
CA PRO A 26 18.84 1.46 14.14
C PRO A 26 18.83 2.30 12.85
N SER A 27 19.34 1.75 11.74
CA SER A 27 19.25 2.35 10.39
C SER A 27 17.84 2.35 9.80
N GLY A 28 16.90 1.58 10.37
CA GLY A 28 15.58 1.29 9.80
C GLY A 28 15.57 0.11 8.83
N GLU A 29 16.72 -0.50 8.54
CA GLU A 29 16.85 -1.70 7.72
C GLU A 29 16.52 -2.97 8.52
N TRP A 30 16.26 -4.08 7.81
CA TRP A 30 15.88 -5.35 8.42
C TRP A 30 17.01 -6.35 8.43
N LEU A 31 17.21 -7.02 9.58
CA LEU A 31 18.12 -8.15 9.67
C LEU A 31 17.59 -9.31 8.83
N ALA A 32 18.43 -9.79 7.93
CA ALA A 32 18.14 -10.88 7.01
C ALA A 32 19.20 -11.99 7.09
N ALA A 33 18.80 -13.23 6.79
CA ALA A 33 19.73 -14.32 6.54
C ALA A 33 19.79 -14.58 5.03
N VAL A 34 20.86 -14.09 4.40
CA VAL A 34 20.94 -13.95 2.93
C VAL A 34 21.18 -15.30 2.23
N ASP A 35 22.01 -16.16 2.80
CA ASP A 35 22.40 -17.47 2.20
C ASP A 35 22.31 -18.63 3.19
N GLY A 36 21.52 -18.47 4.25
CA GLY A 36 21.35 -19.48 5.30
C GLY A 36 22.40 -19.44 6.40
N GLN A 37 23.48 -18.69 6.25
CA GLN A 37 24.53 -18.51 7.26
C GLN A 37 24.94 -17.04 7.44
N THR A 38 24.95 -16.26 6.38
CA THR A 38 25.33 -14.85 6.39
C THR A 38 24.17 -13.98 6.87
N LEU A 39 24.42 -13.18 7.91
CA LEU A 39 23.49 -12.18 8.38
C LEU A 39 23.87 -10.81 7.80
N ALA A 40 22.90 -10.09 7.26
CA ALA A 40 23.07 -8.73 6.75
C ALA A 40 21.84 -7.88 7.05
N THR A 41 21.95 -6.55 6.97
CA THR A 41 20.78 -5.69 6.90
C THR A 41 20.42 -5.43 5.45
N GLN A 42 19.11 -5.30 5.18
CA GLN A 42 18.59 -5.00 3.84
C GLN A 42 17.46 -3.97 3.91
N ALA A 43 17.30 -3.21 2.82
CA ALA A 43 16.34 -2.10 2.75
C ALA A 43 14.94 -2.52 2.30
N HIS A 44 14.66 -3.81 2.12
CA HIS A 44 13.36 -4.36 1.72
C HIS A 44 13.01 -5.58 2.57
N VAL A 45 11.75 -6.01 2.55
CA VAL A 45 11.29 -7.20 3.28
C VAL A 45 10.86 -8.27 2.28
N ASP A 46 11.70 -9.28 2.17
CA ASP A 46 11.40 -10.55 1.52
C ASP A 46 11.47 -11.71 2.52
N ASP A 47 11.52 -12.95 2.05
CA ASP A 47 11.58 -14.13 2.91
C ASP A 47 12.85 -14.17 3.79
N ALA A 48 13.94 -13.54 3.36
CA ALA A 48 15.20 -13.51 4.10
C ALA A 48 15.15 -12.62 5.36
N ALA A 49 14.18 -11.70 5.46
CA ALA A 49 14.01 -10.83 6.62
C ALA A 49 13.02 -11.37 7.67
N LEU A 50 12.49 -12.59 7.49
CA LEU A 50 11.43 -13.13 8.33
C LEU A 50 11.95 -13.99 9.48
N TRP A 51 11.53 -13.64 10.69
CA TRP A 51 11.90 -14.33 11.91
C TRP A 51 10.66 -14.81 12.67
N ARG A 52 10.83 -15.88 13.41
CA ARG A 52 9.84 -16.39 14.37
C ARG A 52 10.37 -16.17 15.77
N ALA A 53 9.60 -15.48 16.60
CA ALA A 53 9.92 -15.36 18.01
C ALA A 53 9.77 -16.74 18.71
N GLU A 54 10.77 -17.12 19.47
CA GLU A 54 10.83 -18.35 20.28
C GLU A 54 11.28 -18.02 21.69
N ALA A 55 11.20 -19.01 22.62
CA ALA A 55 11.69 -18.82 23.98
C ALA A 55 13.20 -18.50 23.96
N GLY A 56 13.54 -17.29 24.38
CA GLY A 56 14.94 -16.82 24.48
C GLY A 56 15.56 -16.32 23.18
N GLY A 57 14.79 -16.15 22.10
CA GLY A 57 15.37 -15.61 20.87
C GLY A 57 14.46 -15.60 19.66
N PHE A 58 15.09 -15.69 18.49
CA PHE A 58 14.44 -15.68 17.19
C PHE A 58 15.01 -16.78 16.29
N ARG A 59 14.15 -17.39 15.52
CA ARG A 59 14.52 -18.38 14.51
C ARG A 59 14.15 -17.90 13.13
N HIS A 60 15.08 -17.95 12.20
CA HIS A 60 14.83 -17.58 10.80
C HIS A 60 13.84 -18.55 10.15
N VAL A 61 12.88 -18.01 9.38
CA VAL A 61 11.73 -18.77 8.88
C VAL A 61 12.14 -19.76 7.78
N VAL A 62 13.11 -19.40 6.95
CA VAL A 62 13.51 -20.22 5.78
C VAL A 62 14.67 -21.17 6.12
N CYS A 63 15.79 -20.64 6.61
CA CYS A 63 17.00 -21.44 6.82
C CYS A 63 17.12 -22.04 8.23
N GLY A 64 16.29 -21.61 9.18
CA GLY A 64 16.26 -22.14 10.53
C GLY A 64 17.39 -21.67 11.46
N VAL A 65 18.24 -20.74 11.04
CA VAL A 65 19.25 -20.10 11.91
C VAL A 65 18.56 -19.52 13.14
N SER A 66 19.15 -19.76 14.32
CA SER A 66 18.61 -19.28 15.60
C SER A 66 19.52 -18.23 16.22
N LEU A 67 18.93 -17.16 16.69
CA LEU A 67 19.60 -16.05 17.39
C LEU A 67 19.09 -15.99 18.82
N SER A 68 20.01 -16.03 19.80
CA SER A 68 19.63 -15.78 21.20
C SER A 68 19.42 -14.28 21.43
N SER A 69 18.46 -13.95 22.28
CA SER A 69 18.13 -12.56 22.61
C SER A 69 18.07 -12.32 24.10
N ARG A 70 18.32 -11.07 24.50
CA ARG A 70 18.04 -10.51 25.83
C ARG A 70 17.40 -9.14 25.68
N ALA A 71 16.88 -8.57 26.76
CA ALA A 71 16.35 -7.21 26.74
C ALA A 71 17.41 -6.22 26.21
N GLY A 72 17.01 -5.41 25.25
CA GLY A 72 17.83 -4.33 24.67
C GLY A 72 17.81 -3.08 25.55
N ARG A 73 18.47 -2.02 25.09
CA ARG A 73 18.62 -0.78 25.84
C ARG A 73 17.43 0.18 25.71
N GLY A 74 16.53 -0.05 24.76
CA GLY A 74 15.35 0.79 24.49
C GLY A 74 14.04 0.04 24.69
N ALA A 75 12.94 0.77 24.84
CA ALA A 75 11.61 0.18 24.93
C ALA A 75 11.29 -0.62 23.65
N GLY A 76 10.87 -1.88 23.78
CA GLY A 76 10.57 -2.77 22.66
C GLY A 76 11.79 -3.28 21.90
N SER A 77 13.03 -2.97 22.35
CA SER A 77 14.25 -3.46 21.73
C SER A 77 14.73 -4.77 22.33
N VAL A 78 15.39 -5.57 21.50
CA VAL A 78 16.09 -6.79 21.87
C VAL A 78 17.55 -6.67 21.48
N ARG A 79 18.45 -7.15 22.34
CA ARG A 79 19.86 -7.30 22.00
C ARG A 79 20.09 -8.74 21.55
N LEU A 80 20.48 -8.89 20.28
CA LEU A 80 20.76 -10.19 19.68
C LEU A 80 22.24 -10.53 19.85
N ASN A 81 22.52 -11.79 20.13
CA ASN A 81 23.83 -12.36 19.96
C ASN A 81 23.89 -12.95 18.54
N LEU A 82 24.69 -12.33 17.68
CA LEU A 82 24.85 -12.72 16.29
C LEU A 82 25.90 -13.81 16.11
N GLY A 83 26.61 -14.21 17.19
CA GLY A 83 27.62 -15.28 17.18
C GLY A 83 28.78 -14.97 16.23
N ASP A 84 29.34 -16.06 15.66
CA ASP A 84 30.38 -16.01 14.64
C ASP A 84 29.78 -15.90 13.23
N ALA A 85 28.52 -15.51 13.09
CA ALA A 85 27.92 -15.30 11.78
C ALA A 85 28.73 -14.23 11.03
N GLU A 86 29.23 -14.60 9.88
CA GLU A 86 29.90 -13.64 8.99
C GLU A 86 28.89 -12.56 8.63
N ILE A 87 29.12 -11.36 9.15
CA ILE A 87 28.33 -10.20 8.80
C ILE A 87 28.89 -9.68 7.48
N GLY A 88 28.22 -10.02 6.41
CA GLY A 88 28.58 -9.57 5.07
C GLY A 88 28.25 -8.09 4.89
N ALA A 89 29.24 -7.36 4.38
CA ALA A 89 29.27 -5.97 3.96
C ALA A 89 29.80 -4.95 5.00
N GLU A 90 30.54 -3.98 4.49
CA GLU A 90 31.09 -2.84 5.24
C GLU A 90 29.98 -2.10 6.01
N GLY A 91 29.98 -2.21 7.33
CA GLY A 91 29.06 -1.51 8.22
C GLY A 91 27.99 -2.39 8.91
N GLY A 92 28.07 -3.71 8.81
CA GLY A 92 27.18 -4.61 9.54
C GLY A 92 27.27 -4.48 11.07
N PRO A 93 26.21 -4.79 11.83
CA PRO A 93 26.23 -4.75 13.28
C PRO A 93 27.29 -5.73 13.82
N GLY A 94 28.05 -5.30 14.83
CA GLY A 94 29.05 -6.15 15.52
C GLY A 94 28.42 -7.42 16.13
N PRO A 95 29.22 -8.23 16.85
CA PRO A 95 28.80 -9.56 17.34
C PRO A 95 27.59 -9.53 18.28
N ALA A 96 27.15 -8.36 18.73
CA ALA A 96 25.89 -8.15 19.43
C ALA A 96 25.34 -6.76 19.14
N ALA A 97 24.11 -6.66 18.65
CA ALA A 97 23.45 -5.41 18.29
C ALA A 97 22.02 -5.34 18.85
N ASP A 98 21.54 -4.13 19.04
CA ASP A 98 20.16 -3.85 19.45
C ASP A 98 19.26 -3.71 18.22
N PHE A 99 18.12 -4.40 18.25
CA PHE A 99 17.09 -4.36 17.20
C PHE A 99 15.73 -4.07 17.82
N VAL A 100 14.87 -3.41 17.07
CA VAL A 100 13.45 -3.29 17.42
C VAL A 100 12.69 -4.43 16.77
N VAL A 101 11.78 -5.06 17.55
CA VAL A 101 10.93 -6.12 17.01
C VAL A 101 9.75 -5.47 16.30
N GLY A 102 9.77 -5.53 14.98
CA GLY A 102 8.71 -5.03 14.11
C GLY A 102 7.65 -6.07 13.81
N HIS A 103 6.50 -5.60 13.35
CA HIS A 103 5.37 -6.40 12.93
C HIS A 103 5.54 -6.83 11.47
N GLY A 104 5.56 -8.13 11.21
CA GLY A 104 5.75 -8.68 9.87
C GLY A 104 4.50 -9.38 9.32
N PRO A 105 4.57 -9.98 8.13
CA PRO A 105 3.46 -10.63 7.48
C PRO A 105 3.10 -11.98 8.14
N GLU A 106 1.86 -12.45 7.90
CA GLU A 106 1.42 -13.81 8.28
C GLU A 106 2.07 -14.87 7.41
N LYS A 107 2.08 -14.62 6.09
CA LYS A 107 2.64 -15.50 5.06
C LYS A 107 3.97 -14.97 4.57
N ARG A 108 4.78 -15.83 3.98
CA ARG A 108 6.02 -15.38 3.33
C ARG A 108 5.72 -14.46 2.16
N PRO A 109 6.51 -13.40 1.95
CA PRO A 109 6.39 -12.53 0.79
C PRO A 109 6.41 -13.29 -0.55
N SER A 110 7.23 -14.34 -0.68
CA SER A 110 7.27 -15.18 -1.89
C SER A 110 5.95 -15.91 -2.16
N GLU A 111 5.28 -16.41 -1.12
CA GLU A 111 3.96 -17.06 -1.24
C GLU A 111 2.88 -16.03 -1.65
N SER A 112 2.94 -14.84 -1.07
CA SER A 112 2.06 -13.73 -1.41
C SER A 112 2.27 -13.25 -2.85
N LEU A 113 3.53 -13.19 -3.31
CA LEU A 113 3.85 -12.82 -4.69
C LEU A 113 3.36 -13.88 -5.69
N ALA A 114 3.52 -15.16 -5.38
CA ALA A 114 3.01 -16.24 -6.23
C ALA A 114 1.48 -16.13 -6.39
N ALA A 115 0.74 -15.94 -5.29
CA ALA A 115 -0.70 -15.73 -5.33
C ALA A 115 -1.08 -14.47 -6.12
N PHE A 116 -0.35 -13.36 -5.94
CA PHE A 116 -0.60 -12.12 -6.66
C PHE A 116 -0.43 -12.28 -8.18
N ARG A 117 0.62 -13.00 -8.60
CA ARG A 117 0.86 -13.30 -10.03
C ARG A 117 -0.19 -14.21 -10.64
N ASP A 118 -0.68 -15.17 -9.86
CA ASP A 118 -1.69 -16.13 -10.31
C ASP A 118 -3.08 -15.51 -10.44
N THR A 119 -3.50 -14.71 -9.45
CA THR A 119 -4.88 -14.24 -9.34
C THR A 119 -5.07 -12.77 -9.65
N GLY A 120 -3.99 -11.99 -9.80
CA GLY A 120 -4.04 -10.53 -9.98
C GLY A 120 -4.34 -9.76 -8.69
N TRP A 121 -4.45 -10.44 -7.54
CA TRP A 121 -4.66 -9.77 -6.25
C TRP A 121 -4.05 -10.56 -5.09
N VAL A 122 -3.79 -9.87 -3.99
CA VAL A 122 -3.34 -10.47 -2.73
C VAL A 122 -3.72 -9.57 -1.56
N ALA A 123 -3.89 -10.14 -0.38
CA ALA A 123 -4.10 -9.39 0.85
C ALA A 123 -3.04 -9.75 1.89
N LEU A 124 -2.45 -8.70 2.47
CA LEU A 124 -1.56 -8.77 3.62
C LEU A 124 -2.41 -8.49 4.87
N THR A 125 -2.94 -9.55 5.48
CA THR A 125 -3.96 -9.44 6.52
C THR A 125 -3.35 -8.90 7.82
N CYS A 126 -3.88 -7.77 8.32
CA CYS A 126 -3.42 -7.08 9.53
C CYS A 126 -1.89 -6.83 9.52
N ILE A 127 -1.33 -6.47 8.39
CA ILE A 127 0.10 -6.17 8.26
C ILE A 127 0.52 -4.89 8.98
N LEU A 128 -0.40 -3.93 9.13
CA LEU A 128 -0.13 -2.71 9.86
C LEU A 128 -0.20 -2.93 11.37
N ALA A 129 0.76 -2.36 12.08
CA ALA A 129 0.77 -2.36 13.54
C ALA A 129 -0.46 -1.61 14.11
N PRO A 130 -0.99 -2.03 15.27
CA PRO A 130 -2.22 -1.45 15.84
C PRO A 130 -2.16 0.07 16.02
N GLU A 131 -1.02 0.62 16.42
CA GLU A 131 -0.82 2.07 16.60
C GLU A 131 -0.87 2.85 15.27
N VAL A 132 -0.44 2.23 14.18
CA VAL A 132 -0.57 2.81 12.83
C VAL A 132 -2.04 2.83 12.42
N VAL A 133 -2.76 1.74 12.65
CA VAL A 133 -4.21 1.67 12.35
C VAL A 133 -4.98 2.72 13.13
N GLU A 134 -4.70 2.87 14.43
CA GLU A 134 -5.33 3.88 15.27
C GLU A 134 -5.05 5.31 14.79
N GLY A 135 -3.80 5.61 14.39
CA GLY A 135 -3.45 6.90 13.79
C GLY A 135 -4.24 7.20 12.51
N LEU A 136 -4.40 6.20 11.63
CA LEU A 136 -5.22 6.33 10.43
C LEU A 136 -6.70 6.55 10.76
N GLN A 137 -7.23 5.89 11.79
CA GLN A 137 -8.61 6.06 12.26
C GLN A 137 -8.85 7.47 12.80
N ARG A 138 -7.88 8.03 13.54
CA ARG A 138 -7.91 9.44 13.97
C ARG A 138 -7.95 10.40 12.79
N LEU A 139 -7.09 10.18 11.78
CA LEU A 139 -7.05 11.03 10.58
C LEU A 139 -8.38 11.01 9.81
N GLY A 140 -9.03 9.86 9.74
CA GLY A 140 -10.30 9.67 9.03
C GLY A 140 -11.54 10.02 9.84
N GLY A 141 -11.41 10.24 11.15
CA GLY A 141 -12.56 10.42 12.05
C GLY A 141 -13.52 9.23 11.99
N VAL A 142 -12.99 8.02 12.17
CA VAL A 142 -13.74 6.74 12.09
C VAL A 142 -13.43 5.85 13.30
N ASP A 143 -14.26 4.84 13.54
CA ASP A 143 -14.03 3.75 14.52
C ASP A 143 -13.68 4.23 15.95
N GLY A 144 -14.48 5.16 16.48
CA GLY A 144 -14.32 5.74 17.81
C GLY A 144 -13.69 7.12 17.81
N HIS A 145 -13.30 7.65 16.65
CA HIS A 145 -12.71 8.99 16.50
C HIS A 145 -13.63 9.99 15.79
N GLU A 146 -14.92 9.68 15.62
CA GLU A 146 -15.88 10.47 14.86
C GLU A 146 -16.06 11.90 15.42
N GLY A 147 -15.89 12.08 16.72
CA GLY A 147 -16.00 13.37 17.39
C GLY A 147 -14.93 14.40 17.00
N ALA A 148 -13.77 13.95 16.53
CA ALA A 148 -12.70 14.81 16.03
C ALA A 148 -12.94 15.28 14.58
N GLY A 149 -13.85 14.63 13.86
CA GLY A 149 -14.07 14.86 12.44
C GLY A 149 -12.93 14.31 11.56
N GLU A 150 -13.11 14.42 10.25
CA GLU A 150 -12.08 14.04 9.28
C GLU A 150 -11.10 15.20 9.10
N ILE A 151 -9.81 14.92 9.23
CA ILE A 151 -8.76 15.89 8.90
C ILE A 151 -8.73 16.07 7.38
N PRO A 152 -8.71 17.31 6.85
CA PRO A 152 -8.60 17.56 5.43
C PRO A 152 -7.43 16.79 4.79
N ARG A 153 -7.69 16.11 3.69
CA ARG A 153 -6.77 15.16 3.06
C ARG A 153 -5.40 15.75 2.79
N GLU A 154 -5.33 17.00 2.35
CA GLU A 154 -4.09 17.71 2.06
C GLU A 154 -3.21 17.97 3.28
N ARG A 155 -3.77 17.87 4.49
CA ARG A 155 -3.09 18.07 5.75
C ARG A 155 -2.72 16.78 6.46
N GLN A 156 -3.34 15.66 6.11
CA GLN A 156 -3.22 14.41 6.87
C GLN A 156 -1.78 13.93 6.98
N LEU A 157 -1.01 13.97 5.87
CA LEU A 157 0.39 13.52 5.85
C LEU A 157 1.29 14.32 6.79
N ALA A 158 1.01 15.61 6.96
CA ALA A 158 1.71 16.52 7.86
C ALA A 158 1.18 16.52 9.31
N THR A 159 0.19 15.68 9.61
CA THR A 159 -0.49 15.67 10.91
C THR A 159 -0.14 14.45 11.77
N ASP A 160 -0.07 13.26 11.16
CA ASP A 160 0.15 12.02 11.91
C ASP A 160 1.10 11.10 11.12
N PRO A 161 2.16 10.54 11.76
CA PRO A 161 3.13 9.65 11.12
C PRO A 161 2.50 8.33 10.62
N ALA A 162 1.34 7.95 11.10
CA ALA A 162 0.67 6.72 10.71
C ALA A 162 0.41 6.64 9.20
N LEU A 163 0.05 7.77 8.56
CA LEU A 163 -0.19 7.78 7.12
C LEU A 163 1.11 7.56 6.33
N ALA A 164 2.20 8.17 6.75
CA ALA A 164 3.52 7.93 6.16
C ALA A 164 3.94 6.47 6.35
N ARG A 165 3.87 5.92 7.57
CA ARG A 165 4.20 4.52 7.88
C ARG A 165 3.39 3.52 7.08
N ALA A 166 2.08 3.73 6.98
CA ALA A 166 1.21 2.88 6.16
C ALA A 166 1.55 2.98 4.66
N THR A 167 1.94 4.17 4.19
CA THR A 167 2.34 4.40 2.81
C THR A 167 3.64 3.68 2.46
N VAL A 168 4.61 3.67 3.37
CA VAL A 168 5.91 3.03 3.16
C VAL A 168 6.00 1.62 3.76
N GLU A 169 4.86 0.94 3.92
CA GLU A 169 4.84 -0.43 4.43
C GLU A 169 5.65 -1.35 3.50
N PRO A 170 6.72 -2.01 4.03
CA PRO A 170 7.78 -2.56 3.21
C PRO A 170 7.40 -3.82 2.42
N VAL A 171 6.56 -4.68 2.98
CA VAL A 171 6.16 -5.94 2.32
C VAL A 171 5.28 -5.65 1.10
N SER A 172 4.31 -4.75 1.25
CA SER A 172 3.43 -4.36 0.14
C SER A 172 4.18 -3.66 -0.98
N LEU A 173 5.16 -2.80 -0.64
CA LEU A 173 6.01 -2.14 -1.64
C LEU A 173 6.94 -3.12 -2.36
N TRP A 174 7.52 -4.08 -1.63
CA TRP A 174 8.28 -5.15 -2.26
C TRP A 174 7.42 -5.96 -3.23
N LEU A 175 6.20 -6.34 -2.83
CA LEU A 175 5.27 -7.03 -3.72
C LEU A 175 4.93 -6.21 -4.96
N CYS A 176 4.70 -4.91 -4.82
CA CYS A 176 4.45 -4.03 -5.98
C CYS A 176 5.63 -4.03 -6.95
N ARG A 177 6.86 -3.85 -6.44
CA ARG A 177 8.09 -3.88 -7.27
C ARG A 177 8.28 -5.23 -7.97
N GLN A 178 8.07 -6.33 -7.26
CA GLN A 178 8.22 -7.68 -7.81
C GLN A 178 7.12 -8.04 -8.83
N TYR A 179 5.88 -7.62 -8.59
CA TYR A 179 4.77 -7.85 -9.51
C TYR A 179 4.94 -7.06 -10.80
N MET A 180 5.31 -5.79 -10.71
CA MET A 180 5.57 -4.92 -11.86
C MET A 180 6.94 -5.18 -12.51
N ARG A 181 7.85 -5.91 -11.84
CA ARG A 181 9.26 -6.13 -12.24
C ARG A 181 10.02 -4.81 -12.43
N LEU A 182 9.77 -3.85 -11.57
CA LEU A 182 10.35 -2.50 -11.59
C LEU A 182 10.79 -2.09 -10.19
N ALA A 183 11.99 -1.54 -10.08
CA ALA A 183 12.49 -1.00 -8.83
C ALA A 183 11.89 0.41 -8.54
N ASP A 184 11.81 1.25 -9.56
CA ASP A 184 11.30 2.62 -9.43
C ASP A 184 9.79 2.66 -9.62
N ILE A 185 9.09 2.78 -8.50
CA ILE A 185 7.63 2.91 -8.42
C ILE A 185 7.26 4.22 -7.74
N LYS A 186 6.10 4.78 -8.08
CA LYS A 186 5.61 6.06 -7.58
C LYS A 186 4.15 5.98 -7.19
N LEU A 187 3.72 6.92 -6.34
CA LEU A 187 2.32 7.18 -6.09
C LEU A 187 1.71 7.98 -7.26
N GLY A 188 0.58 7.53 -7.76
CA GLY A 188 -0.19 8.27 -8.78
C GLY A 188 -0.93 9.50 -8.22
N HIS A 189 -1.04 9.61 -6.91
CA HIS A 189 -1.65 10.73 -6.18
C HIS A 189 -1.18 10.75 -4.72
N PRO A 190 -1.33 11.88 -3.99
CA PRO A 190 -0.99 11.97 -2.58
C PRO A 190 -1.73 10.92 -1.74
N PRO A 191 -1.09 10.32 -0.72
CA PRO A 191 -1.78 9.44 0.20
C PRO A 191 -2.80 10.20 1.04
N GLY A 192 -3.86 9.53 1.46
CA GLY A 192 -4.85 10.12 2.35
C GLY A 192 -5.92 9.12 2.75
N VAL A 193 -6.41 9.25 3.97
CA VAL A 193 -7.57 8.53 4.46
C VAL A 193 -8.82 9.15 3.87
N THR A 194 -9.72 8.34 3.38
CA THR A 194 -11.04 8.72 2.90
C THR A 194 -12.09 7.92 3.67
N ALA A 195 -13.14 8.59 4.14
CA ALA A 195 -14.22 7.93 4.82
C ALA A 195 -15.47 7.82 3.94
N LEU A 196 -15.91 6.60 3.70
CA LEU A 196 -17.18 6.31 3.04
C LEU A 196 -18.31 6.51 4.05
N THR A 197 -19.14 7.55 3.83
CA THR A 197 -20.30 7.83 4.68
C THR A 197 -21.43 6.82 4.46
N PRO A 198 -22.38 6.71 5.40
CA PRO A 198 -23.62 6.00 5.17
C PRO A 198 -24.30 6.42 3.87
N ASP A 199 -24.93 5.48 3.19
CA ASP A 199 -25.62 5.73 1.95
C ASP A 199 -26.96 6.46 2.20
N ASP A 200 -27.20 7.54 1.47
CA ASP A 200 -28.43 8.31 1.52
C ASP A 200 -29.51 7.84 0.52
N GLY A 201 -29.17 6.86 -0.33
CA GLY A 201 -30.06 6.34 -1.36
C GLY A 201 -30.09 7.14 -2.66
N GLU A 202 -29.53 8.34 -2.69
CA GLU A 202 -29.65 9.28 -3.82
C GLU A 202 -28.34 9.55 -4.54
N ARG A 203 -27.21 9.60 -3.81
CA ARG A 203 -25.91 9.94 -4.40
C ARG A 203 -25.48 8.95 -5.47
N PRO A 204 -24.77 9.40 -6.52
CA PRO A 204 -24.17 8.52 -7.50
C PRO A 204 -23.23 7.51 -6.85
N VAL A 205 -23.23 6.28 -7.36
CA VAL A 205 -22.26 5.24 -7.00
C VAL A 205 -21.29 5.06 -8.16
N GLN A 206 -20.00 5.12 -7.88
CA GLN A 206 -18.98 4.88 -8.90
C GLN A 206 -19.12 3.45 -9.42
N GLY A 207 -19.44 3.33 -10.72
CA GLY A 207 -19.64 2.06 -11.39
C GLY A 207 -18.34 1.37 -11.78
N TRP A 208 -18.47 0.37 -12.64
CA TRP A 208 -17.37 -0.51 -13.04
C TRP A 208 -16.30 0.21 -13.84
N HIS A 209 -15.04 0.00 -13.44
CA HIS A 209 -13.85 0.59 -14.07
C HIS A 209 -12.59 -0.22 -13.74
N GLY A 210 -11.53 0.01 -14.51
CA GLY A 210 -10.15 -0.25 -14.14
C GLY A 210 -9.50 1.07 -13.72
N ASP A 211 -8.47 0.99 -12.89
CA ASP A 211 -7.84 2.15 -12.28
C ASP A 211 -6.70 2.77 -13.11
N PHE A 212 -6.12 3.83 -12.56
CA PHE A 212 -4.97 4.51 -13.14
C PHE A 212 -3.75 3.58 -13.26
N PRO A 213 -3.05 3.57 -14.40
CA PRO A 213 -3.18 4.49 -15.54
C PRO A 213 -4.18 4.03 -16.63
N TYR A 214 -4.80 2.87 -16.50
CA TYR A 214 -5.69 2.30 -17.51
C TYR A 214 -6.98 3.08 -17.64
N MET A 215 -7.61 3.47 -16.55
CA MET A 215 -8.84 4.28 -16.49
C MET A 215 -10.01 3.76 -17.33
N TRP A 216 -10.06 2.45 -17.57
CA TRP A 216 -11.11 1.81 -18.34
C TRP A 216 -12.49 1.99 -17.67
N GLY A 217 -13.46 2.51 -18.42
CA GLY A 217 -14.79 2.81 -17.89
C GLY A 217 -14.90 4.04 -17.01
N SER A 218 -13.78 4.76 -16.75
CA SER A 218 -13.74 5.98 -15.93
C SER A 218 -13.71 7.26 -16.73
N ASP A 219 -13.40 7.21 -18.02
CA ASP A 219 -13.31 8.36 -18.89
C ASP A 219 -14.65 9.11 -18.99
N ARG A 220 -14.66 10.38 -18.59
CA ARG A 220 -15.84 11.25 -18.63
C ARG A 220 -15.80 12.29 -19.75
N SER A 221 -14.66 12.44 -20.41
CA SER A 221 -14.47 13.38 -21.49
C SER A 221 -13.96 12.69 -22.74
N ALA A 222 -14.49 13.06 -23.90
CA ALA A 222 -13.93 12.64 -25.17
C ALA A 222 -12.48 13.16 -25.29
N GLY A 223 -11.52 12.26 -25.51
CA GLY A 223 -10.11 12.58 -25.64
C GLY A 223 -9.29 12.51 -24.35
N ALA A 224 -9.85 12.12 -23.21
CA ALA A 224 -9.04 11.82 -22.05
C ALA A 224 -8.08 10.66 -22.37
N TYR A 225 -6.81 10.85 -22.02
CA TYR A 225 -5.79 9.80 -22.21
C TYR A 225 -6.05 8.63 -21.26
N ARG A 226 -5.90 7.44 -21.79
CA ARG A 226 -5.87 6.19 -21.03
C ARG A 226 -5.12 5.12 -21.81
N VAL A 227 -4.69 4.09 -21.12
CA VAL A 227 -4.08 2.92 -21.78
C VAL A 227 -5.20 2.13 -22.48
N PRO A 228 -5.15 1.95 -23.81
CA PRO A 228 -6.13 1.14 -24.51
C PRO A 228 -6.08 -0.33 -24.09
N PRO A 229 -7.19 -1.06 -24.09
CA PRO A 229 -7.19 -2.50 -23.87
C PRO A 229 -6.27 -3.22 -24.87
N GLY A 230 -5.44 -4.13 -24.40
CA GLY A 230 -4.48 -4.87 -25.22
C GLY A 230 -3.27 -4.08 -25.69
N ALA A 231 -3.10 -2.84 -25.25
CA ALA A 231 -1.99 -1.98 -25.68
C ALA A 231 -0.65 -2.33 -25.02
N ASP A 232 -0.68 -3.04 -23.91
CA ASP A 232 0.53 -3.42 -23.17
C ASP A 232 0.44 -4.86 -22.67
N GLU A 233 1.61 -5.51 -22.54
CA GLU A 233 1.76 -6.82 -21.94
C GLU A 233 2.30 -6.70 -20.49
N GLY A 234 2.73 -5.51 -20.09
CA GLY A 234 3.27 -5.20 -18.77
C GLY A 234 2.20 -4.70 -17.80
N VAL A 235 2.53 -4.73 -16.52
CA VAL A 235 1.70 -4.13 -15.48
C VAL A 235 2.15 -2.68 -15.26
N LEU A 236 1.28 -1.73 -15.57
CA LEU A 236 1.52 -0.29 -15.43
C LEU A 236 0.86 0.32 -14.19
N GLY A 237 0.10 -0.45 -13.45
CA GLY A 237 -0.57 0.04 -12.25
C GLY A 237 -0.99 -1.08 -11.31
N ILE A 238 -0.84 -0.79 -10.02
CA ILE A 238 -1.36 -1.60 -8.92
C ILE A 238 -2.16 -0.66 -8.03
N GLN A 239 -3.32 -1.12 -7.60
CA GLN A 239 -4.06 -0.45 -6.55
C GLN A 239 -3.73 -1.09 -5.20
N ARG A 240 -3.57 -0.23 -4.21
CA ARG A 240 -3.31 -0.61 -2.83
C ARG A 240 -4.39 -0.01 -1.93
N ASN A 241 -5.31 -0.85 -1.47
CA ASN A 241 -6.37 -0.47 -0.54
C ASN A 241 -5.97 -0.86 0.88
N ILE A 242 -5.80 0.12 1.75
CA ILE A 242 -5.51 -0.07 3.17
C ILE A 242 -6.83 0.03 3.93
N CYS A 243 -7.20 -1.04 4.62
CA CYS A 243 -8.40 -1.10 5.44
C CYS A 243 -8.15 -0.34 6.75
N VAL A 244 -8.59 0.90 6.83
CA VAL A 244 -8.54 1.72 8.06
C VAL A 244 -9.60 1.25 9.04
N SER A 245 -10.82 0.99 8.54
CA SER A 245 -11.88 0.25 9.25
C SER A 245 -11.89 -1.21 8.78
N ASP A 246 -12.61 -2.08 9.48
CA ASP A 246 -12.98 -3.38 8.92
C ASP A 246 -13.74 -3.18 7.61
N PHE A 247 -13.35 -3.90 6.56
CA PHE A 247 -14.10 -3.95 5.31
C PHE A 247 -15.11 -5.07 5.37
N ARG A 248 -16.38 -4.75 5.13
CA ARG A 248 -17.50 -5.66 5.10
C ARG A 248 -18.40 -5.35 3.91
N LEU A 249 -19.12 -6.36 3.40
CA LEU A 249 -20.11 -6.15 2.36
C LEU A 249 -21.12 -5.06 2.76
N GLU A 250 -21.58 -5.11 4.00
CA GLU A 250 -22.60 -4.20 4.52
C GLU A 250 -22.12 -2.74 4.67
N ASN A 251 -20.81 -2.50 4.92
CA ASN A 251 -20.26 -1.15 5.07
C ASN A 251 -19.55 -0.62 3.81
N GLY A 252 -19.83 -1.25 2.66
CA GLY A 252 -19.37 -0.77 1.37
C GLY A 252 -17.94 -1.15 1.01
N ALA A 253 -17.49 -2.37 1.38
CA ALA A 253 -16.28 -2.95 0.80
C ALA A 253 -16.35 -2.92 -0.73
N THR A 254 -15.20 -2.73 -1.39
CA THR A 254 -15.10 -2.69 -2.84
C THR A 254 -15.64 -3.98 -3.46
N VAL A 255 -16.42 -3.84 -4.52
CA VAL A 255 -16.93 -4.95 -5.31
C VAL A 255 -16.02 -5.15 -6.51
N PHE A 256 -15.57 -6.37 -6.71
CA PHE A 256 -14.61 -6.75 -7.75
C PHE A 256 -15.22 -7.74 -8.75
N CYS A 257 -14.65 -7.80 -9.95
CA CYS A 257 -14.64 -8.94 -10.82
C CYS A 257 -13.21 -9.47 -10.84
N LEU A 258 -12.86 -10.28 -9.85
CA LEU A 258 -11.49 -10.82 -9.71
C LEU A 258 -11.14 -11.64 -10.96
N ALA A 259 -9.85 -11.71 -11.32
CA ALA A 259 -9.33 -12.29 -12.56
C ALA A 259 -9.67 -11.54 -13.87
N SER A 260 -10.46 -10.46 -13.84
CA SER A 260 -10.74 -9.66 -15.05
C SER A 260 -9.52 -8.96 -15.64
N HIS A 261 -8.41 -8.82 -14.89
CA HIS A 261 -7.13 -8.31 -15.41
C HIS A 261 -6.61 -9.14 -16.59
N GLY A 262 -6.85 -10.45 -16.60
CA GLY A 262 -6.47 -11.32 -17.71
C GLY A 262 -7.27 -11.10 -18.99
N ALA A 263 -8.44 -10.48 -18.92
CA ALA A 263 -9.25 -10.14 -20.09
C ALA A 263 -8.63 -8.98 -20.91
N ASN A 264 -7.84 -8.12 -20.26
CA ASN A 264 -7.25 -6.91 -20.83
C ASN A 264 -8.27 -6.10 -21.67
N ALA A 265 -9.42 -5.87 -21.09
CA ALA A 265 -10.60 -5.30 -21.73
C ALA A 265 -11.35 -4.32 -20.81
N VAL A 266 -12.13 -3.45 -21.43
CA VAL A 266 -13.02 -2.51 -20.71
C VAL A 266 -14.19 -3.27 -20.10
N PRO A 267 -14.67 -2.93 -18.89
CA PRO A 267 -15.87 -3.53 -18.33
C PRO A 267 -17.08 -3.47 -19.27
N PRO A 268 -17.99 -4.45 -19.26
CA PRO A 268 -19.19 -4.40 -20.11
C PRO A 268 -20.03 -3.14 -19.82
N ALA A 269 -20.51 -2.47 -20.87
CA ALA A 269 -21.31 -1.25 -20.74
C ALA A 269 -22.62 -1.49 -19.98
N ALA A 270 -23.20 -2.68 -20.17
CA ALA A 270 -24.45 -3.09 -19.49
C ALA A 270 -24.31 -3.21 -17.94
N TRP A 271 -23.08 -3.27 -17.41
CA TRP A 271 -22.85 -3.33 -15.97
C TRP A 271 -22.93 -1.96 -15.28
N GLY A 272 -23.03 -0.88 -16.02
CA GLY A 272 -22.98 0.49 -15.50
C GLY A 272 -21.54 0.92 -15.22
N ARG A 273 -20.84 1.41 -16.25
CA ARG A 273 -19.48 1.93 -16.14
C ARG A 273 -19.43 3.19 -15.29
N ALA A 274 -18.30 3.50 -14.69
CA ALA A 274 -18.14 4.67 -13.82
C ALA A 274 -18.48 5.99 -14.52
N ASN A 275 -18.15 6.15 -15.80
CA ASN A 275 -18.52 7.32 -16.61
C ASN A 275 -20.02 7.46 -16.88
N GLN A 276 -20.78 6.38 -16.75
CA GLN A 276 -22.24 6.36 -16.89
C GLN A 276 -22.92 6.61 -15.55
N THR A 277 -22.55 5.86 -14.54
CA THR A 277 -23.21 5.83 -13.21
C THR A 277 -22.92 7.07 -12.35
N TRP A 278 -21.82 7.80 -12.62
CA TRP A 278 -21.45 9.02 -11.90
C TRP A 278 -22.18 10.27 -12.39
N LYS A 279 -23.22 10.11 -13.18
CA LYS A 279 -24.05 11.19 -13.66
C LYS A 279 -25.19 11.47 -12.70
N ALA A 280 -25.51 12.76 -12.52
CA ALA A 280 -26.68 13.16 -11.73
C ALA A 280 -27.95 12.46 -12.27
N GLY A 281 -28.80 12.00 -11.37
CA GLY A 281 -30.05 11.30 -11.71
C GLY A 281 -29.90 9.84 -12.14
N HIS A 282 -28.71 9.37 -12.50
CA HIS A 282 -28.51 8.00 -13.01
C HIS A 282 -29.08 6.93 -12.07
N ARG A 283 -28.82 7.06 -10.75
CA ARG A 283 -29.25 6.08 -9.78
C ARG A 283 -30.78 6.02 -9.64
N ALA A 284 -31.45 7.16 -9.69
CA ALA A 284 -32.93 7.21 -9.63
C ALA A 284 -33.58 6.57 -10.85
N GLU A 285 -32.95 6.75 -12.03
CA GLU A 285 -33.46 6.22 -13.31
C GLU A 285 -33.09 4.74 -13.54
N ASN A 286 -31.89 4.33 -13.18
CA ASN A 286 -31.30 3.04 -13.60
C ASN A 286 -30.92 2.14 -12.41
N GLY A 287 -31.06 2.60 -11.16
CA GLY A 287 -30.63 1.87 -9.97
C GLY A 287 -29.10 1.87 -9.75
N LEU A 288 -28.62 0.90 -8.98
CA LEU A 288 -27.19 0.71 -8.70
C LEU A 288 -26.50 -0.04 -9.85
N PRO A 289 -25.16 0.09 -9.97
CA PRO A 289 -24.39 -0.69 -10.93
C PRO A 289 -24.63 -2.20 -10.74
N TYR A 290 -24.48 -2.97 -11.81
CA TYR A 290 -24.60 -4.42 -11.79
C TYR A 290 -23.78 -5.08 -10.67
N GLY A 291 -24.34 -6.08 -10.07
CA GLY A 291 -23.72 -6.81 -8.96
C GLY A 291 -24.06 -8.30 -8.98
N GLY A 292 -24.01 -8.96 -10.14
CA GLY A 292 -24.44 -10.35 -10.33
C GLY A 292 -23.47 -11.43 -9.80
N GLU A 293 -23.59 -12.63 -10.33
CA GLU A 293 -22.86 -13.83 -9.88
C GLU A 293 -21.36 -13.77 -10.13
N GLU A 294 -20.90 -12.92 -11.04
CA GLU A 294 -19.49 -12.77 -11.42
C GLU A 294 -18.72 -11.81 -10.49
N THR A 295 -19.34 -11.37 -9.41
CA THR A 295 -18.75 -10.38 -8.51
C THR A 295 -18.21 -11.00 -7.24
N ASP A 296 -17.18 -10.37 -6.73
CA ASP A 296 -16.47 -10.74 -5.51
C ASP A 296 -16.44 -9.56 -4.53
N VAL A 297 -16.43 -9.86 -3.24
CA VAL A 297 -16.16 -8.88 -2.18
C VAL A 297 -15.12 -9.45 -1.24
N ILE A 298 -14.12 -8.64 -0.92
CA ILE A 298 -13.09 -9.01 0.06
C ILE A 298 -13.44 -8.35 1.39
N GLU A 299 -13.89 -9.16 2.35
CA GLU A 299 -14.04 -8.73 3.74
C GLU A 299 -12.74 -8.91 4.48
N ALA A 300 -12.25 -7.83 5.10
CA ALA A 300 -10.94 -7.81 5.73
C ALA A 300 -10.96 -6.99 7.03
N PRO A 301 -10.23 -7.41 8.07
CA PRO A 301 -10.08 -6.61 9.29
C PRO A 301 -9.21 -5.37 9.03
N ALA A 302 -9.41 -4.33 9.85
CA ALA A 302 -8.57 -3.14 9.87
C ALA A 302 -7.08 -3.49 10.00
N GLY A 303 -6.22 -2.71 9.35
CA GLY A 303 -4.79 -2.96 9.23
C GLY A 303 -4.40 -3.89 8.09
N THR A 304 -5.35 -4.41 7.32
CA THR A 304 -5.10 -5.20 6.11
C THR A 304 -4.78 -4.30 4.93
N ILE A 305 -3.81 -4.71 4.11
CA ILE A 305 -3.51 -4.10 2.81
C ILE A 305 -3.93 -5.08 1.71
N ILE A 306 -4.83 -4.64 0.84
CA ILE A 306 -5.27 -5.38 -0.34
C ILE A 306 -4.57 -4.78 -1.56
N LEU A 307 -3.78 -5.59 -2.27
CA LEU A 307 -3.13 -5.24 -3.53
C LEU A 307 -3.88 -5.90 -4.67
N TYR A 308 -4.13 -5.16 -5.74
CA TYR A 308 -4.69 -5.72 -6.95
C TYR A 308 -4.20 -4.99 -8.20
N ASP A 309 -4.12 -5.74 -9.30
CA ASP A 309 -3.79 -5.20 -10.62
C ASP A 309 -4.81 -4.13 -11.00
N ALA A 310 -4.34 -2.96 -11.43
CA ALA A 310 -5.21 -1.83 -11.77
C ALA A 310 -6.15 -2.11 -12.96
N ARG A 311 -5.92 -3.22 -13.69
CA ARG A 311 -6.82 -3.70 -14.76
C ARG A 311 -8.03 -4.48 -14.22
N ILE A 312 -8.02 -4.91 -12.96
CA ILE A 312 -9.16 -5.60 -12.35
C ILE A 312 -10.36 -4.66 -12.33
N TRP A 313 -11.44 -5.11 -12.94
CA TRP A 313 -12.70 -4.38 -12.90
C TRP A 313 -13.25 -4.37 -11.48
N HIS A 314 -13.58 -3.21 -11.02
CA HIS A 314 -14.16 -3.03 -9.71
C HIS A 314 -15.09 -1.81 -9.69
N ARG A 315 -15.85 -1.69 -8.63
CA ARG A 315 -16.75 -0.56 -8.38
C ARG A 315 -16.82 -0.24 -6.89
N ALA A 316 -17.33 0.93 -6.57
CA ALA A 316 -17.62 1.30 -5.20
C ALA A 316 -18.69 0.36 -4.60
N GLY A 317 -18.46 -0.02 -3.34
CA GLY A 317 -19.50 -0.62 -2.52
C GLY A 317 -20.45 0.44 -1.96
N VAL A 318 -21.58 -0.01 -1.42
CA VAL A 318 -22.59 0.85 -0.79
C VAL A 318 -22.56 0.64 0.72
N ASN A 319 -22.33 1.69 1.49
CA ASN A 319 -22.33 1.61 2.94
C ASN A 319 -23.75 1.69 3.49
N ARG A 320 -24.31 0.53 3.83
CA ARG A 320 -25.68 0.37 4.36
C ARG A 320 -25.73 0.45 5.89
N THR A 321 -24.58 0.70 6.52
CA THR A 321 -24.50 0.90 7.98
C THR A 321 -24.75 2.36 8.34
N ASN A 322 -24.89 2.63 9.62
CA ASN A 322 -25.00 4.00 10.15
C ASN A 322 -23.63 4.61 10.55
N ARG A 323 -22.51 3.95 10.22
CA ARG A 323 -21.15 4.37 10.57
C ARG A 323 -20.33 4.67 9.31
N ARG A 324 -19.35 5.54 9.45
CA ARG A 324 -18.35 5.81 8.41
C ARG A 324 -17.35 4.67 8.33
N ARG A 325 -16.87 4.34 7.14
CA ARG A 325 -15.83 3.33 6.90
C ARG A 325 -14.60 3.99 6.28
N GLY A 326 -13.46 3.95 7.00
CA GLY A 326 -12.19 4.53 6.55
C GLY A 326 -11.41 3.61 5.61
N ALA A 327 -10.75 4.21 4.63
CA ALA A 327 -9.80 3.56 3.73
C ALA A 327 -8.70 4.52 3.30
N VAL A 328 -7.48 3.99 3.04
CA VAL A 328 -6.50 4.67 2.18
C VAL A 328 -6.47 3.93 0.85
N ILE A 329 -6.69 4.65 -0.24
CA ILE A 329 -6.64 4.10 -1.60
C ILE A 329 -5.44 4.73 -2.29
N GLN A 330 -4.56 3.91 -2.86
CA GLN A 330 -3.31 4.37 -3.48
C GLN A 330 -3.10 3.69 -4.82
N ALA A 331 -2.88 4.50 -5.86
CA ALA A 331 -2.38 4.02 -7.14
C ALA A 331 -0.85 3.97 -7.10
N ILE A 332 -0.27 2.83 -7.41
CA ILE A 332 1.17 2.62 -7.57
C ILE A 332 1.46 2.41 -9.05
N THR A 333 2.41 3.18 -9.59
CA THR A 333 2.76 3.15 -11.01
C THR A 333 4.27 3.13 -11.21
N PRO A 334 4.77 2.74 -12.40
CA PRO A 334 6.16 2.97 -12.78
C PRO A 334 6.59 4.44 -12.68
N GLY A 335 7.84 4.69 -12.32
CA GLY A 335 8.38 6.04 -12.15
C GLY A 335 8.35 6.93 -13.40
N PHE A 336 8.18 6.35 -14.59
CA PHE A 336 8.04 7.09 -15.84
C PHE A 336 6.59 7.54 -16.15
N ILE A 337 5.61 7.13 -15.32
CA ILE A 337 4.22 7.57 -15.46
C ILE A 337 4.01 8.80 -14.56
N ILE A 338 3.58 9.89 -15.16
CA ILE A 338 3.26 11.14 -14.44
C ILE A 338 2.04 10.90 -13.54
N PRO A 339 2.07 11.30 -12.26
CA PRO A 339 0.94 11.17 -11.36
C PRO A 339 -0.25 12.01 -11.85
N PHE A 340 -1.46 11.55 -11.61
CA PHE A 340 -2.66 12.28 -12.01
C PHE A 340 -3.08 13.38 -11.03
N TYR A 341 -2.44 13.44 -9.85
CA TYR A 341 -2.49 14.57 -8.91
C TYR A 341 -1.09 14.92 -8.43
N ASP A 342 -0.86 16.20 -8.16
CA ASP A 342 0.42 16.68 -7.63
C ASP A 342 0.71 16.05 -6.26
N THR A 343 1.83 15.34 -6.18
CA THR A 343 2.35 14.72 -4.96
C THR A 343 3.40 15.61 -4.26
N THR A 344 3.91 16.62 -4.95
CA THR A 344 5.01 17.48 -4.48
C THR A 344 4.57 18.43 -3.37
N ALA A 345 3.43 19.10 -3.53
CA ALA A 345 2.93 20.07 -2.55
C ALA A 345 2.61 19.41 -1.20
N PRO A 346 1.89 18.26 -1.12
CA PRO A 346 1.71 17.53 0.13
C PRO A 346 3.02 17.03 0.74
N PHE A 347 3.99 16.63 -0.07
CA PHE A 347 5.31 16.23 0.42
C PHE A 347 6.06 17.40 1.05
N ARG A 348 5.99 18.60 0.48
CA ARG A 348 6.57 19.81 1.06
C ARG A 348 5.95 20.13 2.42
N SER A 349 4.61 20.15 2.50
CA SER A 349 3.91 20.39 3.76
C SER A 349 4.29 19.38 4.84
N TRP A 350 4.52 18.13 4.45
CA TRP A 350 5.04 17.10 5.35
C TRP A 350 6.47 17.42 5.82
N LEU A 351 7.40 17.82 4.91
CA LEU A 351 8.78 18.19 5.28
C LEU A 351 8.86 19.35 6.27
N GLU A 352 7.92 20.28 6.19
CA GLU A 352 7.84 21.48 7.04
C GLU A 352 7.16 21.21 8.40
N SER A 353 6.60 19.99 8.59
CA SER A 353 5.93 19.58 9.83
C SER A 353 6.87 18.86 10.80
N ASP A 354 6.38 18.54 12.00
CA ASP A 354 7.09 17.73 13.00
C ASP A 354 7.04 16.21 12.72
N VAL A 355 6.30 15.78 11.71
CA VAL A 355 6.09 14.36 11.39
C VAL A 355 7.39 13.68 10.93
N PRO A 356 8.24 14.27 10.08
CA PRO A 356 9.50 13.63 9.65
C PRO A 356 10.42 13.23 10.81
N ALA A 357 10.42 13.99 11.91
CA ALA A 357 11.24 13.68 13.08
C ALA A 357 10.78 12.42 13.84
N GLN A 358 9.55 11.96 13.61
CA GLN A 358 8.95 10.77 14.22
C GLN A 358 9.13 9.50 13.36
N LEU A 359 9.74 9.63 12.18
CA LEU A 359 10.01 8.53 11.24
C LEU A 359 11.49 8.17 11.24
N ASP A 360 11.81 6.92 10.97
CA ASP A 360 13.18 6.49 10.72
C ASP A 360 13.70 6.98 9.34
N GLU A 361 15.01 6.81 9.11
CA GLU A 361 15.64 7.28 7.87
C GLU A 361 15.12 6.55 6.63
N ARG A 362 14.87 5.24 6.75
CA ARG A 362 14.30 4.43 5.67
C ARG A 362 12.88 4.90 5.32
N GLU A 363 12.03 5.11 6.33
CA GLU A 363 10.65 5.58 6.13
C GLU A 363 10.63 6.93 5.40
N ARG A 364 11.49 7.86 5.81
CA ARG A 364 11.60 9.17 5.15
C ARG A 364 12.07 9.07 3.71
N ARG A 365 13.12 8.26 3.47
CA ARG A 365 13.67 8.05 2.12
C ARG A 365 12.66 7.38 1.20
N GLU A 366 11.99 6.34 1.65
CA GLU A 366 10.99 5.61 0.87
C GLU A 366 9.80 6.51 0.51
N LEU A 367 9.31 7.31 1.46
CA LEU A 367 8.22 8.26 1.19
C LEU A 367 8.64 9.32 0.16
N GLU A 368 9.85 9.86 0.27
CA GLU A 368 10.40 10.79 -0.72
C GLU A 368 10.49 10.15 -2.11
N GLU A 369 10.97 8.92 -2.20
CA GLU A 369 11.07 8.20 -3.47
C GLU A 369 9.69 7.93 -4.08
N LEU A 370 8.69 7.60 -3.31
CA LEU A 370 7.33 7.37 -3.79
C LEU A 370 6.63 8.65 -4.25
N MET A 371 6.91 9.80 -3.63
CA MET A 371 6.17 11.04 -3.87
C MET A 371 6.86 12.00 -4.83
N LEU A 372 8.20 11.95 -4.96
CA LEU A 372 8.94 12.85 -5.83
C LEU A 372 9.32 12.16 -7.14
N HIS A 373 8.83 12.71 -8.25
CA HIS A 373 9.11 12.19 -9.57
C HIS A 373 10.45 12.70 -10.09
N ARG A 374 11.32 11.78 -10.48
CA ARG A 374 12.61 12.06 -11.12
C ARG A 374 12.78 11.20 -12.36
N ILE A 375 13.41 11.74 -13.37
CA ILE A 375 13.76 11.01 -14.58
C ILE A 375 15.27 11.12 -14.75
N THR A 376 15.94 9.99 -14.91
CA THR A 376 17.39 9.95 -15.20
C THR A 376 17.56 9.82 -16.72
N GLY A 377 18.24 10.78 -17.34
CA GLY A 377 18.58 10.78 -18.74
C GLY A 377 20.10 10.90 -18.96
N PRO A 378 20.58 10.87 -20.21
CA PRO A 378 21.99 10.96 -20.53
C PRO A 378 22.68 12.23 -20.01
N GLN A 379 21.92 13.31 -19.80
CA GLN A 379 22.41 14.60 -19.31
C GLN A 379 22.28 14.75 -17.77
N GLY A 380 21.82 13.72 -17.06
CA GLY A 380 21.66 13.75 -15.62
C GLY A 380 20.23 13.49 -15.15
N VAL A 381 19.96 13.87 -13.88
CA VAL A 381 18.66 13.69 -13.25
C VAL A 381 17.81 14.94 -13.43
N PHE A 382 16.62 14.74 -13.97
CA PHE A 382 15.58 15.76 -14.08
C PHE A 382 14.51 15.48 -13.04
N ALA A 383 14.09 16.52 -12.33
CA ALA A 383 13.01 16.43 -11.36
C ALA A 383 11.77 17.15 -11.86
N ILE A 384 10.63 16.52 -11.75
CA ILE A 384 9.33 17.18 -11.92
C ILE A 384 8.91 17.66 -10.52
N ALA A 385 9.43 18.81 -10.12
CA ALA A 385 9.06 19.47 -8.89
C ALA A 385 8.90 20.97 -9.16
N PRO A 386 7.78 21.59 -8.80
CA PRO A 386 7.57 23.02 -8.97
C PRO A 386 8.44 23.86 -8.02
N ASP A 387 9.21 23.23 -7.15
CA ASP A 387 10.01 23.84 -6.10
C ASP A 387 11.49 23.62 -6.35
N GLU A 388 12.25 24.72 -6.40
CA GLU A 388 13.68 24.68 -6.68
C GLU A 388 14.47 23.94 -5.59
N ALA A 389 14.12 24.11 -4.32
CA ALA A 389 14.78 23.43 -3.20
C ALA A 389 14.56 21.91 -3.23
N LEU A 390 13.35 21.45 -3.56
CA LEU A 390 13.06 20.03 -3.78
C LEU A 390 13.78 19.49 -5.01
N THR A 391 13.86 20.28 -6.09
CA THR A 391 14.59 19.93 -7.31
C THR A 391 16.07 19.75 -7.02
N GLU A 392 16.67 20.65 -6.26
CA GLU A 392 18.09 20.56 -5.84
C GLU A 392 18.35 19.33 -4.97
N ARG A 393 17.49 19.05 -4.01
CA ARG A 393 17.56 17.86 -3.15
C ARG A 393 17.50 16.55 -3.96
N ILE A 394 16.61 16.46 -4.94
CA ILE A 394 16.50 15.31 -5.84
C ILE A 394 17.75 15.15 -6.69
N ARG A 395 18.30 16.25 -7.23
CA ARG A 395 19.53 16.25 -8.02
C ARG A 395 20.76 15.81 -7.19
N ALA A 396 20.85 16.27 -5.94
CA ALA A 396 21.92 15.89 -5.04
C ALA A 396 21.92 14.37 -4.76
N ARG A 397 20.75 13.76 -4.52
CA ARG A 397 20.62 12.31 -4.35
C ARG A 397 20.96 11.53 -5.61
N GLY A 398 20.55 11.99 -6.77
CA GLY A 398 20.87 11.35 -8.05
C GLY A 398 22.37 11.30 -8.31
N LYS A 399 23.12 12.34 -7.91
CA LYS A 399 24.59 12.36 -7.98
C LYS A 399 25.25 11.37 -7.01
N ALA A 400 24.73 11.24 -5.80
CA ALA A 400 25.23 10.28 -4.81
C ALA A 400 24.99 8.82 -5.27
N ALA A 401 23.84 8.52 -5.85
CA ALA A 401 23.52 7.18 -6.38
C ALA A 401 24.38 6.83 -7.61
N SER A 402 24.68 7.78 -8.50
CA SER A 402 25.52 7.52 -9.67
C SER A 402 27.03 7.41 -9.37
N ALA A 403 27.47 7.82 -8.19
CA ALA A 403 28.85 7.66 -7.73
C ALA A 403 29.13 6.30 -7.09
N SER A 404 28.10 5.47 -6.89
CA SER A 404 28.13 4.13 -6.29
C SER A 404 27.95 2.98 -7.30
N TYR A 405 28.00 3.28 -8.61
CA TYR A 405 28.02 2.28 -9.70
C TYR A 405 29.36 2.19 -10.38
#